data_493d7534d7501e8465bf17d752aa9a70
#
_entry.id   493d7534d7501e8465bf17d752aa9a70
#
_cell.length_a   1.000
_cell.length_b   1.000
_cell.length_c   1.000
_cell.angle_alpha   90.00
_cell.angle_beta   90.00
_cell.angle_gamma   90.00
#
_symmetry.space_group_name_H-M   'P 1'
#
loop_
_entity.id
_entity.type
_entity.pdbx_description
1 polymer ?
#
loop_
_entity_poly.entity_id
_entity_poly.type
_entity_poly.pdbx_seq_one_letter_code
_entity_poly.pdbx_strand_id
1 'polypeptide(L)'
;MNTRQFRKSIKEKWLNYYADNRQWIICLRIWVNCDGQRRPSSSFILATLSILEPQLNQLLPLIVDLSSNPDRIVAALGLNFNPDEHPTVIAKIKQMEEETENSSEIEETNGSMRMLPAATNEVQLPSPSTASLLSKMDEGCQGGRYREQAENQ
;
A
#
# COMPACT_ATOMS: atom_id res chain seq x y z
N MET A 1 20.09 17.67 15.43
CA MET A 1 18.78 17.47 14.80
C MET A 1 17.68 17.73 15.80
N ASN A 2 16.71 18.60 15.46
CA ASN A 2 15.60 18.90 16.37
C ASN A 2 14.53 17.79 16.28
N THR A 3 14.35 17.01 17.35
CA THR A 3 13.42 15.88 17.40
C THR A 3 11.97 16.28 17.04
N ARG A 4 11.54 17.48 17.45
CA ARG A 4 10.19 17.98 17.11
C ARG A 4 10.04 18.23 15.61
N GLN A 5 11.05 18.84 15.00
CA GLN A 5 11.06 19.12 13.55
C GLN A 5 11.13 17.83 12.74
N PHE A 6 11.90 16.87 13.19
CA PHE A 6 11.99 15.54 12.57
C PHE A 6 10.64 14.79 12.59
N ARG A 7 9.97 14.75 13.75
CA ARG A 7 8.63 14.13 13.84
C ARG A 7 7.62 14.84 12.94
N LYS A 8 7.69 16.16 12.83
CA LYS A 8 6.82 16.94 11.94
C LYS A 8 7.06 16.57 10.48
N SER A 9 8.32 16.52 10.05
CA SER A 9 8.71 16.12 8.69
C SER A 9 8.21 14.71 8.33
N ILE A 10 8.43 13.74 9.22
CA ILE A 10 7.95 12.37 9.06
C ILE A 10 6.42 12.33 8.92
N LYS A 11 5.71 13.06 9.79
CA LYS A 11 4.26 13.11 9.76
C LYS A 11 3.73 13.70 8.45
N GLU A 12 4.33 14.79 7.97
CA GLU A 12 3.95 15.42 6.70
C GLU A 12 4.20 14.49 5.52
N LYS A 13 5.35 13.82 5.47
CA LYS A 13 5.66 12.84 4.43
C LYS A 13 4.69 11.66 4.42
N TRP A 14 4.37 11.12 5.60
CA TRP A 14 3.38 10.06 5.75
C TRP A 14 2.01 10.47 5.25
N LEU A 15 1.51 11.64 5.67
CA LEU A 15 0.19 12.13 5.27
C LEU A 15 0.09 12.40 3.77
N ASN A 16 1.15 12.96 3.19
CA ASN A 16 1.20 13.16 1.74
C ASN A 16 1.16 11.84 0.98
N TYR A 17 2.02 10.89 1.36
CA TYR A 17 2.03 9.55 0.77
C TYR A 17 0.67 8.86 0.90
N TYR A 18 0.07 8.93 2.09
CA TYR A 18 -1.22 8.33 2.35
C TYR A 18 -2.31 8.95 1.46
N ALA A 19 -2.38 10.27 1.36
CA ALA A 19 -3.38 10.95 0.54
C ALA A 19 -3.26 10.59 -0.95
N ASP A 20 -2.02 10.56 -1.49
CA ASP A 20 -1.76 10.21 -2.88
C ASP A 20 -2.09 8.74 -3.22
N ASN A 21 -2.01 7.86 -2.24
CA ASN A 21 -2.18 6.41 -2.41
C ASN A 21 -3.43 5.86 -1.72
N ARG A 22 -4.29 6.71 -1.20
CA ARG A 22 -5.45 6.35 -0.39
C ARG A 22 -6.34 5.31 -1.05
N GLN A 23 -6.60 5.45 -2.36
CA GLN A 23 -7.54 4.60 -3.10
C GLN A 23 -7.25 3.10 -2.94
N TRP A 24 -5.99 2.70 -3.02
CA TRP A 24 -5.62 1.30 -2.85
C TRP A 24 -5.31 0.92 -1.40
N ILE A 25 -4.80 1.86 -0.58
CA ILE A 25 -4.47 1.60 0.83
C ILE A 25 -5.73 1.23 1.62
N ILE A 26 -6.87 1.88 1.38
CA ILE A 26 -8.12 1.55 2.06
C ILE A 26 -8.67 0.17 1.71
N CYS A 27 -8.32 -0.37 0.54
CA CYS A 27 -8.73 -1.69 0.09
C CYS A 27 -7.88 -2.81 0.72
N LEU A 28 -6.71 -2.48 1.27
CA LEU A 28 -5.84 -3.46 1.91
C LEU A 28 -6.34 -3.86 3.30
N ARG A 29 -6.12 -5.13 3.67
CA ARG A 29 -6.43 -5.64 5.01
C ARG A 29 -5.30 -5.34 6.01
N ILE A 30 -4.80 -4.12 6.00
CA ILE A 30 -3.70 -3.65 6.87
C ILE A 30 -4.17 -2.76 8.01
N TRP A 31 -5.47 -2.52 8.12
CA TRP A 31 -6.05 -1.65 9.15
C TRP A 31 -6.15 -2.34 10.48
N VAL A 32 -5.64 -1.69 11.52
CA VAL A 32 -5.63 -2.18 12.90
C VAL A 32 -6.13 -1.10 13.86
N ASN A 33 -6.63 -1.54 15.01
CA ASN A 33 -6.95 -0.63 16.12
C ASN A 33 -5.82 -0.70 17.15
N CYS A 34 -5.13 0.43 17.34
CA CYS A 34 -4.08 0.59 18.34
C CYS A 34 -4.44 1.74 19.27
N ASP A 35 -4.53 1.48 20.56
CA ASP A 35 -4.87 2.49 21.58
C ASP A 35 -6.11 3.32 21.22
N GLY A 36 -7.16 2.67 20.71
CA GLY A 36 -8.40 3.33 20.29
C GLY A 36 -8.34 4.09 18.97
N GLN A 37 -7.20 4.09 18.28
CA GLN A 37 -7.04 4.72 16.98
C GLN A 37 -7.05 3.66 15.86
N ARG A 38 -7.92 3.86 14.87
CA ARG A 38 -7.93 3.04 13.66
C ARG A 38 -6.91 3.60 12.68
N ARG A 39 -5.90 2.83 12.36
CA ARG A 39 -4.81 3.24 11.45
C ARG A 39 -4.24 2.04 10.68
N PRO A 40 -3.46 2.26 9.62
CA PRO A 40 -2.68 1.19 9.01
C PRO A 40 -1.70 0.57 10.00
N SER A 41 -1.35 -0.70 9.79
CA SER A 41 -0.44 -1.45 10.66
C SER A 41 0.91 -0.74 10.81
N SER A 42 1.50 -0.86 11.98
CA SER A 42 2.79 -0.22 12.28
C SER A 42 3.89 -0.68 11.34
N SER A 43 3.90 -1.95 10.96
CA SER A 43 4.87 -2.48 10.00
C SER A 43 4.75 -1.82 8.63
N PHE A 44 3.53 -1.59 8.15
CA PHE A 44 3.29 -0.88 6.89
C PHE A 44 3.78 0.57 6.96
N ILE A 45 3.44 1.28 8.04
CA ILE A 45 3.88 2.67 8.26
C ILE A 45 5.41 2.75 8.29
N LEU A 46 6.08 1.90 9.07
CA LEU A 46 7.54 1.91 9.19
C LEU A 46 8.24 1.55 7.88
N ALA A 47 7.74 0.53 7.14
CA ALA A 47 8.27 0.16 5.84
C ALA A 47 8.15 1.31 4.83
N THR A 48 7.01 1.97 4.78
CA THR A 48 6.80 3.13 3.90
C THR A 48 7.73 4.28 4.27
N LEU A 49 7.83 4.60 5.55
CA LEU A 49 8.68 5.70 6.04
C LEU A 49 10.17 5.43 5.86
N SER A 50 10.61 4.18 5.90
CA SER A 50 12.01 3.83 5.63
C SER A 50 12.47 4.21 4.22
N ILE A 51 11.52 4.26 3.28
CA ILE A 51 11.76 4.68 1.89
C ILE A 51 11.65 6.22 1.77
N LEU A 52 10.65 6.81 2.43
CA LEU A 52 10.36 8.25 2.31
C LEU A 52 11.34 9.14 3.09
N GLU A 53 11.93 8.61 4.17
CA GLU A 53 12.81 9.35 5.05
C GLU A 53 14.13 8.59 5.29
N PRO A 54 15.18 8.88 4.49
CA PRO A 54 16.46 8.19 4.61
C PRO A 54 17.11 8.31 6.00
N GLN A 55 16.86 9.42 6.72
CA GLN A 55 17.37 9.61 8.08
C GLN A 55 16.72 8.62 9.05
N LEU A 56 15.40 8.37 8.89
CA LEU A 56 14.72 7.36 9.69
C LEU A 56 15.27 5.96 9.40
N ASN A 57 15.50 5.65 8.12
CA ASN A 57 16.04 4.35 7.73
C ASN A 57 17.40 4.06 8.39
N GLN A 58 18.27 5.07 8.50
CA GLN A 58 19.55 4.95 9.19
C GLN A 58 19.40 4.76 10.70
N LEU A 59 18.35 5.30 11.31
CA LEU A 59 18.08 5.21 12.74
C LEU A 59 17.30 3.96 13.13
N LEU A 60 16.56 3.34 12.20
CA LEU A 60 15.71 2.18 12.47
C LEU A 60 16.42 1.02 13.15
N PRO A 61 17.65 0.60 12.76
CA PRO A 61 18.35 -0.48 13.45
C PRO A 61 18.54 -0.17 14.95
N LEU A 62 18.99 1.04 15.28
CA LEU A 62 19.15 1.46 16.66
C LEU A 62 17.82 1.54 17.41
N ILE A 63 16.77 2.02 16.76
CA ILE A 63 15.43 2.12 17.36
C ILE A 63 14.87 0.74 17.67
N VAL A 64 15.08 -0.23 16.77
CA VAL A 64 14.62 -1.62 16.95
C VAL A 64 15.40 -2.33 18.06
N ASP A 65 16.71 -2.06 18.21
CA ASP A 65 17.51 -2.56 19.34
C ASP A 65 16.99 -2.05 20.70
N LEU A 66 16.49 -0.82 20.73
CA LEU A 66 15.90 -0.21 21.94
C LEU A 66 14.46 -0.67 22.18
N SER A 67 13.71 -0.94 21.15
CA SER A 67 12.32 -1.40 21.23
C SER A 67 11.92 -2.18 19.98
N SER A 68 11.71 -3.48 20.14
CA SER A 68 11.25 -4.36 19.06
C SER A 68 9.74 -4.26 18.77
N ASN A 69 8.99 -3.47 19.55
CA ASN A 69 7.56 -3.32 19.36
C ASN A 69 7.27 -2.20 18.34
N PRO A 70 6.76 -2.53 17.13
CA PRO A 70 6.51 -1.55 16.07
C PRO A 70 5.43 -0.53 16.45
N ASP A 71 4.44 -0.89 17.25
CA ASP A 71 3.37 0.02 17.68
C ASP A 71 3.92 1.12 18.59
N ARG A 72 4.83 0.77 19.49
CA ARG A 72 5.50 1.74 20.36
C ARG A 72 6.40 2.69 19.56
N ILE A 73 7.07 2.19 18.52
CA ILE A 73 7.89 3.02 17.63
C ILE A 73 7.01 4.03 16.90
N VAL A 74 5.92 3.59 16.29
CA VAL A 74 4.98 4.46 15.56
C VAL A 74 4.35 5.50 16.49
N ALA A 75 3.96 5.11 17.71
CA ALA A 75 3.45 6.03 18.71
C ALA A 75 4.51 7.06 19.14
N ALA A 76 5.77 6.63 19.34
CA ALA A 76 6.89 7.53 19.67
C ALA A 76 7.21 8.52 18.55
N LEU A 77 6.99 8.13 17.28
CA LEU A 77 7.10 9.03 16.13
C LEU A 77 5.91 10.00 15.99
N GLY A 78 4.86 9.83 16.80
CA GLY A 78 3.66 10.67 16.77
C GLY A 78 2.70 10.34 15.61
N LEU A 79 2.69 9.09 15.17
CA LEU A 79 1.89 8.61 14.03
C LEU A 79 0.72 7.71 14.45
N ASN A 80 0.41 7.65 15.76
CA ASN A 80 -0.73 6.89 16.27
C ASN A 80 -2.03 7.72 16.15
N PHE A 81 -2.53 7.85 14.93
CA PHE A 81 -3.78 8.56 14.61
C PHE A 81 -4.42 7.98 13.36
N ASN A 82 -5.71 8.24 13.16
CA ASN A 82 -6.41 7.89 11.93
C ASN A 82 -6.06 8.90 10.81
N PRO A 83 -5.39 8.48 9.73
CA PRO A 83 -5.01 9.40 8.66
C PRO A 83 -6.22 9.95 7.89
N ASP A 84 -7.33 9.22 7.80
CA ASP A 84 -8.56 9.69 7.14
C ASP A 84 -9.21 10.89 7.84
N GLU A 85 -9.02 11.02 9.13
CA GLU A 85 -9.58 12.12 9.93
C GLU A 85 -8.64 13.35 9.97
N HIS A 86 -7.46 13.24 9.38
CA HIS A 86 -6.49 14.33 9.43
C HIS A 86 -6.83 15.44 8.43
N PRO A 87 -6.89 16.72 8.86
CA PRO A 87 -7.35 17.83 8.02
C PRO A 87 -6.53 17.99 6.73
N THR A 88 -5.25 17.71 6.76
CA THR A 88 -4.38 17.76 5.56
C THR A 88 -4.79 16.75 4.50
N VAL A 89 -5.17 15.53 4.91
CA VAL A 89 -5.63 14.48 4.00
C VAL A 89 -7.00 14.85 3.42
N ILE A 90 -7.92 15.31 4.26
CA ILE A 90 -9.26 15.75 3.84
C ILE A 90 -9.17 16.89 2.82
N ALA A 91 -8.31 17.89 3.07
CA ALA A 91 -8.12 19.01 2.15
C ALA A 91 -7.55 18.55 0.81
N LYS A 92 -6.59 17.63 0.81
CA LYS A 92 -5.96 17.13 -0.41
C LYS A 92 -6.90 16.26 -1.25
N ILE A 93 -7.76 15.46 -0.60
CA ILE A 93 -8.79 14.67 -1.28
C ILE A 93 -9.78 15.60 -2.00
N LYS A 94 -10.27 16.65 -1.33
CA LYS A 94 -11.16 17.64 -1.95
C LYS A 94 -10.54 18.31 -3.17
N GLN A 95 -9.25 18.68 -3.09
CA GLN A 95 -8.54 19.28 -4.24
C GLN A 95 -8.46 18.32 -5.42
N MET A 96 -8.18 17.03 -5.18
CA MET A 96 -8.15 16.03 -6.24
C MET A 96 -9.53 15.78 -6.86
N GLU A 97 -10.59 15.85 -6.09
CA GLU A 97 -11.96 15.71 -6.59
C GLU A 97 -12.35 16.92 -7.47
N GLU A 98 -12.01 18.14 -7.07
CA GLU A 98 -12.26 19.37 -7.84
C GLU A 98 -11.47 19.40 -9.16
N GLU A 99 -10.24 18.87 -9.19
CA GLU A 99 -9.43 18.79 -10.42
C GLU A 99 -9.97 17.75 -11.41
N THR A 100 -10.58 16.67 -10.93
CA THR A 100 -11.21 15.64 -11.78
C THR A 100 -12.52 16.14 -12.38
N GLU A 101 -13.31 16.91 -11.68
CA GLU A 101 -14.56 17.51 -12.21
C GLU A 101 -14.26 18.53 -13.30
N ASN A 102 -13.22 19.37 -13.14
CA ASN A 102 -12.80 20.34 -14.15
C ASN A 102 -12.20 19.71 -15.43
N SER A 103 -11.66 18.49 -15.32
CA SER A 103 -11.10 17.77 -16.49
C SER A 103 -12.17 17.10 -17.35
N SER A 104 -13.34 16.79 -16.79
CA SER A 104 -14.42 16.12 -17.51
C SER A 104 -15.29 17.09 -18.35
N GLU A 105 -15.23 18.40 -18.10
CA GLU A 105 -15.98 19.37 -18.90
C GLU A 105 -15.29 19.81 -20.21
N ILE A 106 -14.05 19.40 -20.47
CA ILE A 106 -13.28 19.82 -21.67
C ILE A 106 -13.37 18.81 -22.83
N GLU A 107 -13.88 17.59 -22.63
CA GLU A 107 -13.91 16.56 -23.68
C GLU A 107 -15.24 16.45 -24.47
N GLU A 108 -16.28 17.24 -24.18
CA GLU A 108 -17.55 17.16 -24.92
C GLU A 108 -17.71 18.08 -26.12
N THR A 109 -16.71 18.80 -26.60
CA THR A 109 -16.86 19.69 -27.77
C THR A 109 -15.87 19.44 -28.91
N ASN A 110 -15.63 18.20 -29.30
CA ASN A 110 -15.08 17.91 -30.65
C ASN A 110 -15.34 16.45 -31.09
N GLY A 111 -16.62 16.09 -31.18
CA GLY A 111 -17.08 14.87 -31.83
C GLY A 111 -17.37 15.07 -33.31
N SER A 112 -16.36 15.30 -34.15
CA SER A 112 -16.51 15.18 -35.59
C SER A 112 -16.31 13.72 -36.00
N MET A 113 -17.39 13.11 -36.44
CA MET A 113 -17.47 11.79 -37.06
C MET A 113 -16.41 11.65 -38.14
N ARG A 114 -15.52 10.67 -37.99
CA ARG A 114 -14.77 10.12 -39.13
C ARG A 114 -15.11 8.65 -39.23
N MET A 115 -16.04 8.36 -40.16
CA MET A 115 -16.33 6.99 -40.62
C MET A 115 -15.07 6.42 -41.22
N LEU A 116 -14.67 5.24 -40.73
CA LEU A 116 -13.68 4.37 -41.40
C LEU A 116 -14.43 3.37 -42.26
N PRO A 117 -14.01 3.14 -43.52
CA PRO A 117 -14.60 2.16 -44.40
C PRO A 117 -14.21 0.73 -44.00
N ALA A 118 -15.18 -0.16 -44.07
CA ALA A 118 -15.02 -1.60 -43.92
C ALA A 118 -14.06 -2.15 -44.99
N ALA A 119 -13.06 -2.90 -44.55
CA ALA A 119 -12.35 -3.83 -45.38
C ALA A 119 -12.41 -5.22 -44.76
N THR A 120 -13.26 -6.01 -45.35
CA THR A 120 -13.30 -7.48 -45.23
C THR A 120 -11.99 -8.08 -45.70
N ASN A 121 -11.32 -8.84 -44.82
CA ASN A 121 -10.47 -9.94 -45.27
C ASN A 121 -10.52 -11.09 -44.26
N GLU A 122 -11.16 -12.11 -44.72
CA GLU A 122 -11.23 -13.48 -44.24
C GLU A 122 -9.85 -14.11 -44.36
N VAL A 123 -9.25 -14.56 -43.26
CA VAL A 123 -8.20 -15.58 -43.27
C VAL A 123 -8.35 -16.50 -42.06
N GLN A 124 -8.85 -17.66 -42.36
CA GLN A 124 -8.69 -19.01 -41.84
C GLN A 124 -7.88 -19.23 -40.55
N LEU A 125 -8.54 -19.93 -39.61
CA LEU A 125 -7.94 -20.71 -38.52
C LEU A 125 -7.07 -21.84 -39.08
N PRO A 126 -6.04 -22.25 -38.32
CA PRO A 126 -6.00 -23.63 -37.89
C PRO A 126 -5.80 -23.80 -36.39
N SER A 127 -6.66 -24.53 -35.75
CA SER A 127 -6.32 -25.27 -34.54
C SER A 127 -5.44 -26.47 -34.93
N PRO A 128 -4.42 -26.81 -34.10
CA PRO A 128 -4.64 -28.03 -33.35
C PRO A 128 -4.00 -28.05 -31.93
N SER A 129 -4.70 -28.71 -31.03
CA SER A 129 -4.23 -29.66 -30.01
C SER A 129 -2.84 -29.48 -29.43
N THR A 130 -2.78 -29.10 -28.17
CA THR A 130 -1.93 -29.78 -27.20
C THR A 130 -2.57 -29.69 -25.81
N ALA A 131 -3.40 -30.64 -25.53
CA ALA A 131 -3.58 -31.18 -24.18
C ALA A 131 -2.26 -31.89 -23.84
N SER A 132 -1.63 -31.50 -22.76
CA SER A 132 -0.61 -32.18 -21.99
C SER A 132 0.50 -31.24 -21.55
N LEU A 133 0.31 -30.55 -20.42
CA LEU A 133 1.36 -30.08 -19.49
C LEU A 133 0.74 -29.49 -18.19
N LEU A 134 -0.34 -30.11 -17.73
CA LEU A 134 -0.91 -29.85 -16.41
C LEU A 134 -0.79 -31.14 -15.59
N SER A 135 0.44 -31.47 -15.21
CA SER A 135 0.71 -32.50 -14.23
C SER A 135 2.19 -32.45 -13.84
N LYS A 136 2.51 -31.56 -12.89
CA LYS A 136 3.67 -31.65 -11.96
C LYS A 136 3.93 -30.30 -11.31
N MET A 137 3.18 -29.98 -10.32
CA MET A 137 3.57 -29.07 -9.23
C MET A 137 2.57 -29.23 -8.08
N ASP A 138 2.54 -30.44 -7.55
CA ASP A 138 1.93 -30.70 -6.27
C ASP A 138 2.86 -31.71 -5.56
N GLU A 139 3.79 -31.17 -4.78
CA GLU A 139 4.48 -31.89 -3.69
C GLU A 139 5.41 -30.91 -2.99
N GLY A 140 5.12 -30.66 -1.71
CA GLY A 140 6.16 -30.24 -0.81
C GLY A 140 5.91 -29.10 0.15
N CYS A 141 4.82 -29.11 0.90
CA CYS A 141 4.83 -28.44 2.20
C CYS A 141 4.35 -29.41 3.28
N GLN A 142 5.20 -30.35 3.63
CA GLN A 142 5.06 -31.12 4.87
C GLN A 142 5.63 -30.31 6.02
N GLY A 143 4.73 -29.77 6.84
CA GLY A 143 5.04 -29.15 8.12
C GLY A 143 5.63 -30.18 9.08
N GLY A 144 6.88 -29.98 9.49
CA GLY A 144 7.54 -30.74 10.52
C GLY A 144 6.83 -30.54 11.87
N ARG A 145 6.19 -31.59 12.36
CA ARG A 145 5.72 -31.67 13.73
C ARG A 145 6.93 -31.91 14.64
N TYR A 146 7.27 -30.95 15.45
CA TYR A 146 8.18 -31.17 16.57
C TYR A 146 7.43 -31.94 17.65
N ARG A 147 7.87 -33.18 17.82
CA ARG A 147 7.42 -34.10 18.86
C ARG A 147 8.16 -33.76 20.15
N GLU A 148 7.43 -33.25 21.09
CA GLU A 148 7.84 -33.08 22.48
C GLU A 148 8.04 -34.46 23.10
N GLN A 149 9.27 -34.81 23.41
CA GLN A 149 9.58 -35.97 24.28
C GLN A 149 9.81 -35.44 25.67
N ALA A 150 8.83 -35.69 26.51
CA ALA A 150 9.02 -35.70 27.96
C ALA A 150 9.90 -36.87 28.33
N GLU A 151 11.01 -36.62 28.97
CA GLU A 151 11.79 -37.64 29.66
C GLU A 151 11.95 -37.27 31.13
N ASN A 152 11.32 -38.14 31.89
CA ASN A 152 11.33 -38.30 33.33
C ASN A 152 12.73 -38.79 33.79
N GLN A 153 13.41 -38.10 34.69
CA GLN A 153 14.11 -38.68 35.85
C GLN A 153 14.51 -37.59 36.83
#